data_b89fd2ddfc57073852d19576c3542d92
#
_entry.id   b89fd2ddfc57073852d19576c3542d92
#
_cell.length_a   1.000
_cell.length_b   1.000
_cell.length_c   1.000
_cell.angle_alpha   90.00
_cell.angle_beta   90.00
_cell.angle_gamma   90.00
#
_symmetry.space_group_name_H-M   'P 1'
#
loop_
_entity.id
_entity.type
_entity.pdbx_description
1 polymer ?
#
loop_
_entity_poly.entity_id
_entity_poly.type
_entity_poly.pdbx_seq_one_letter_code
_entity_poly.pdbx_strand_id
1 'polypeptide(L)'
;MKKYLLTFVLFFETIILIAQSKPAYVLYNAKGKKVTYKKMIKQLIEKDVVLFGEFHNNPISHWLELSVAKDLAGKKAITFGAEMFEADNQQALNDYLAGKITAKGLDSAVRLWSNYKTDYAPLVNFAKEKNAPFIATNIPRRYAALVSKKGFEALDTIPALAKTW
;
A
#
# COMPACT_ATOMS: atom_id res chain seq x y z
N MET A 1 31.67 66.84 -4.09
CA MET A 1 30.35 66.17 -4.04
C MET A 1 30.62 64.71 -3.93
N LYS A 2 30.51 64.12 -2.73
CA LYS A 2 30.72 62.70 -2.49
C LYS A 2 29.40 62.00 -2.83
N LYS A 3 29.39 61.22 -3.91
CA LYS A 3 28.28 60.33 -4.24
C LYS A 3 28.32 59.16 -3.25
N TYR A 4 27.45 59.19 -2.28
CA TYR A 4 27.20 58.04 -1.44
C TYR A 4 26.48 57.00 -2.32
N LEU A 5 27.26 56.07 -2.82
CA LEU A 5 26.75 54.85 -3.40
C LEU A 5 26.11 54.09 -2.25
N LEU A 6 24.81 54.29 -2.10
CA LEU A 6 23.99 53.52 -1.19
C LEU A 6 23.92 52.11 -1.79
N THR A 7 24.94 51.31 -1.47
CA THR A 7 24.87 49.88 -1.70
C THR A 7 23.77 49.39 -0.77
N PHE A 8 22.57 49.37 -1.31
CA PHE A 8 21.46 48.65 -0.73
C PHE A 8 21.86 47.17 -0.82
N VAL A 9 22.63 46.70 0.16
CA VAL A 9 22.74 45.29 0.45
C VAL A 9 21.33 44.89 0.85
N LEU A 10 20.58 44.47 -0.16
CA LEU A 10 19.45 43.63 0.03
C LEU A 10 20.01 42.39 0.76
N PHE A 11 20.07 42.51 2.08
CA PHE A 11 19.98 41.33 2.92
C PHE A 11 18.65 40.67 2.52
N PHE A 12 18.73 39.84 1.48
CA PHE A 12 17.81 38.74 1.35
C PHE A 12 18.08 37.93 2.62
N GLU A 13 17.50 38.38 3.73
CA GLU A 13 17.08 37.45 4.74
C GLU A 13 16.18 36.48 4.01
N THR A 14 16.79 35.43 3.47
CA THR A 14 16.14 34.17 3.30
C THR A 14 15.63 33.86 4.70
N ILE A 15 14.46 34.43 5.02
CA ILE A 15 13.60 33.88 6.03
C ILE A 15 13.43 32.46 5.51
N ILE A 16 14.31 31.57 5.98
CA ILE A 16 14.03 30.16 5.99
C ILE A 16 12.75 30.15 6.81
N LEU A 17 11.63 30.19 6.11
CA LEU A 17 10.36 29.78 6.64
C LEU A 17 10.65 28.35 7.09
N ILE A 18 11.09 28.25 8.34
CA ILE A 18 10.98 27.01 9.09
C ILE A 18 9.47 26.87 9.21
N ALA A 19 8.86 26.50 8.10
CA ALA A 19 7.52 25.99 8.11
C ALA A 19 7.57 24.96 9.23
N GLN A 20 6.89 25.24 10.33
CA GLN A 20 6.77 24.24 11.38
C GLN A 20 6.23 23.01 10.69
N SER A 21 7.16 22.14 10.24
CA SER A 21 6.82 20.96 9.53
C SER A 21 6.04 20.09 10.51
N LYS A 22 4.73 20.12 10.37
CA LYS A 22 3.88 19.11 11.00
C LYS A 22 3.89 17.89 10.07
N PRO A 23 4.84 16.97 10.25
CA PRO A 23 4.96 15.85 9.34
C PRO A 23 3.71 14.98 9.44
N ALA A 24 3.16 14.57 8.30
CA ALA A 24 2.02 13.66 8.25
C ALA A 24 2.34 12.30 8.90
N TYR A 25 3.61 11.94 8.96
CA TYR A 25 4.10 10.72 9.60
C TYR A 25 5.53 10.88 10.11
N VAL A 26 5.93 9.99 11.01
CA VAL A 26 7.31 9.85 11.49
C VAL A 26 7.66 8.37 11.51
N LEU A 27 8.82 8.02 10.97
CA LEU A 27 9.28 6.63 10.93
C LEU A 27 10.21 6.32 12.09
N TYR A 28 10.01 5.17 12.70
CA TYR A 28 10.87 4.63 13.75
C TYR A 28 11.31 3.21 13.37
N ASN A 29 12.52 2.84 13.73
CA ASN A 29 12.95 1.45 13.65
C ASN A 29 12.47 0.65 14.88
N ALA A 30 12.72 -0.66 14.89
CA ALA A 30 12.34 -1.55 15.98
C ALA A 30 12.95 -1.18 17.35
N LYS A 31 13.98 -0.32 17.39
CA LYS A 31 14.62 0.19 18.61
C LYS A 31 14.05 1.57 19.03
N GLY A 32 12.94 2.03 18.41
CA GLY A 32 12.33 3.33 18.71
C GLY A 32 13.15 4.54 18.25
N LYS A 33 14.16 4.36 17.39
CA LYS A 33 14.94 5.49 16.86
C LYS A 33 14.33 5.99 15.56
N LYS A 34 14.21 7.32 15.41
CA LYS A 34 13.77 7.95 14.17
C LYS A 34 14.66 7.54 13.00
N VAL A 35 14.04 7.25 11.86
CA VAL A 35 14.70 6.94 10.60
C VAL A 35 14.11 7.77 9.47
N THR A 36 14.91 8.02 8.44
CA THR A 36 14.42 8.69 7.24
C THR A 36 13.75 7.69 6.30
N TYR A 37 12.79 8.16 5.50
CA TYR A 37 12.16 7.37 4.45
C TYR A 37 13.19 6.73 3.51
N LYS A 38 14.17 7.51 3.05
CA LYS A 38 15.28 7.02 2.19
C LYS A 38 16.03 5.85 2.83
N LYS A 39 16.31 5.92 4.14
CA LYS A 39 16.98 4.84 4.85
C LYS A 39 16.11 3.59 4.95
N MET A 40 14.82 3.76 5.18
CA MET A 40 13.84 2.67 5.18
C MET A 40 13.81 1.97 3.81
N ILE A 41 13.62 2.70 2.72
CA ILE A 41 13.60 2.12 1.36
C ILE A 41 14.89 1.37 1.05
N LYS A 42 16.06 1.92 1.41
CA LYS A 42 17.35 1.24 1.21
C LYS A 42 17.40 -0.12 1.94
N GLN A 43 16.75 -0.24 3.09
CA GLN A 43 16.71 -1.50 3.83
C GLN A 43 15.67 -2.48 3.27
N LEU A 44 14.51 -1.95 2.83
CA LEU A 44 13.42 -2.78 2.30
C LEU A 44 13.77 -3.42 0.95
N ILE A 45 14.54 -2.74 0.11
CA ILE A 45 14.93 -3.26 -1.20
C ILE A 45 15.78 -4.54 -1.12
N GLU A 46 16.49 -4.73 0.00
CA GLU A 46 17.30 -5.93 0.27
C GLU A 46 16.46 -7.11 0.80
N LYS A 47 15.14 -6.94 0.92
CA LYS A 47 14.27 -7.97 1.46
C LYS A 47 13.53 -8.70 0.34
N ASP A 48 13.36 -10.01 0.54
CA ASP A 48 12.55 -10.84 -0.37
C ASP A 48 11.05 -10.62 -0.14
N VAL A 49 10.66 -10.38 1.13
CA VAL A 49 9.28 -10.12 1.53
C VAL A 49 9.23 -8.86 2.38
N VAL A 50 8.29 -7.98 2.06
CA VAL A 50 7.95 -6.79 2.83
C VAL A 50 6.49 -6.89 3.24
N LEU A 51 6.24 -6.93 4.54
CA LEU A 51 4.89 -6.89 5.10
C LEU A 51 4.58 -5.45 5.52
N PHE A 52 3.52 -4.89 4.98
CA PHE A 52 3.03 -3.57 5.31
C PHE A 52 1.72 -3.71 6.08
N GLY A 53 1.77 -3.45 7.40
CA GLY A 53 0.58 -3.40 8.25
C GLY A 53 0.00 -2.00 8.24
N GLU A 54 -1.33 -1.89 8.26
CA GLU A 54 -2.00 -0.60 8.20
C GLU A 54 -3.25 -0.56 9.08
N PHE A 55 -3.68 0.63 9.44
CA PHE A 55 -5.04 0.87 9.91
C PHE A 55 -5.93 1.10 8.69
N HIS A 56 -6.93 0.26 8.50
CA HIS A 56 -7.77 0.20 7.30
C HIS A 56 -8.46 1.52 6.91
N ASN A 57 -8.59 2.44 7.83
CA ASN A 57 -9.21 3.76 7.63
C ASN A 57 -8.22 4.92 7.75
N ASN A 58 -6.91 4.65 7.68
CA ASN A 58 -5.88 5.69 7.77
C ASN A 58 -5.32 6.04 6.39
N PRO A 59 -5.71 7.16 5.78
CA PRO A 59 -5.27 7.53 4.44
C PRO A 59 -3.77 7.80 4.33
N ILE A 60 -3.10 8.16 5.43
CA ILE A 60 -1.65 8.34 5.44
C ILE A 60 -0.93 7.00 5.32
N SER A 61 -1.45 5.95 5.97
CA SER A 61 -0.90 4.60 5.81
C SER A 61 -1.01 4.12 4.37
N HIS A 62 -2.17 4.26 3.73
CA HIS A 62 -2.39 3.86 2.34
C HIS A 62 -1.54 4.66 1.35
N TRP A 63 -1.41 5.98 1.58
CA TRP A 63 -0.51 6.80 0.79
C TRP A 63 0.95 6.35 0.92
N LEU A 64 1.39 6.02 2.15
CA LEU A 64 2.75 5.57 2.42
C LEU A 64 3.01 4.19 1.82
N GLU A 65 2.04 3.26 1.91
CA GLU A 65 2.08 1.95 1.27
C GLU A 65 2.29 2.07 -0.23
N LEU A 66 1.47 2.87 -0.92
CA LEU A 66 1.62 3.12 -2.35
C LEU A 66 2.98 3.76 -2.69
N SER A 67 3.46 4.68 -1.85
CA SER A 67 4.75 5.33 -2.05
C SER A 67 5.91 4.33 -1.94
N VAL A 68 5.88 3.47 -0.93
CA VAL A 68 6.85 2.37 -0.75
C VAL A 68 6.79 1.39 -1.93
N ALA A 69 5.59 0.99 -2.33
CA ALA A 69 5.37 0.10 -3.47
C ALA A 69 5.99 0.66 -4.77
N LYS A 70 5.78 1.95 -5.05
CA LYS A 70 6.34 2.64 -6.22
C LYS A 70 7.87 2.67 -6.19
N ASP A 71 8.45 3.00 -5.04
CA ASP A 71 9.90 3.10 -4.88
C ASP A 71 10.58 1.74 -4.98
N LEU A 72 9.98 0.67 -4.46
CA LEU A 72 10.49 -0.69 -4.60
C LEU A 72 10.35 -1.20 -6.03
N ALA A 73 9.18 -1.01 -6.67
CA ALA A 73 8.94 -1.41 -8.07
C ALA A 73 9.84 -0.67 -9.06
N GLY A 74 10.29 0.53 -8.74
CA GLY A 74 11.27 1.27 -9.52
C GLY A 74 12.71 0.70 -9.44
N LYS A 75 12.94 -0.29 -8.57
CA LYS A 75 14.28 -0.88 -8.34
C LYS A 75 14.35 -2.36 -8.68
N LYS A 76 13.27 -3.10 -8.52
CA LYS A 76 13.19 -4.54 -8.82
C LYS A 76 11.76 -4.92 -9.20
N ALA A 77 11.62 -6.03 -9.91
CA ALA A 77 10.30 -6.63 -10.12
C ALA A 77 9.72 -7.04 -8.77
N ILE A 78 8.45 -6.71 -8.55
CA ILE A 78 7.74 -7.05 -7.31
C ILE A 78 6.41 -7.72 -7.63
N THR A 79 5.97 -8.58 -6.72
CA THR A 79 4.62 -9.14 -6.69
C THR A 79 3.90 -8.51 -5.51
N PHE A 80 2.68 -8.06 -5.72
CA PHE A 80 1.83 -7.55 -4.66
C PHE A 80 1.01 -8.67 -4.04
N GLY A 81 0.63 -8.50 -2.78
CA GLY A 81 -0.35 -9.33 -2.12
C GLY A 81 -1.17 -8.45 -1.19
N ALA A 82 -2.47 -8.68 -1.11
CA ALA A 82 -3.31 -7.85 -0.26
C ALA A 82 -4.50 -8.60 0.34
N GLU A 83 -4.72 -8.32 1.62
CA GLU A 83 -5.77 -8.92 2.43
C GLU A 83 -7.19 -8.50 1.99
N MET A 84 -7.35 -7.34 1.36
CA MET A 84 -8.68 -6.90 0.91
C MET A 84 -9.27 -7.78 -0.18
N PHE A 85 -8.51 -8.69 -0.77
CA PHE A 85 -8.99 -9.67 -1.73
C PHE A 85 -8.98 -11.08 -1.14
N GLU A 86 -10.14 -11.74 -1.17
CA GLU A 86 -10.26 -13.15 -0.82
C GLU A 86 -9.70 -14.04 -1.94
N ALA A 87 -9.03 -15.13 -1.62
CA ALA A 87 -8.32 -15.98 -2.58
C ALA A 87 -9.21 -16.52 -3.71
N ASP A 88 -10.48 -16.79 -3.45
CA ASP A 88 -11.44 -17.19 -4.47
C ASP A 88 -11.85 -16.08 -5.44
N ASN A 89 -11.41 -14.85 -5.21
CA ASN A 89 -11.58 -13.74 -6.13
C ASN A 89 -10.36 -13.52 -7.05
N GLN A 90 -9.32 -14.35 -6.96
CA GLN A 90 -8.08 -14.20 -7.73
C GLN A 90 -8.31 -14.08 -9.24
N GLN A 91 -9.24 -14.86 -9.80
CA GLN A 91 -9.49 -14.82 -11.24
C GLN A 91 -10.05 -13.46 -11.68
N ALA A 92 -11.01 -12.90 -10.93
CA ALA A 92 -11.57 -11.59 -11.24
C ALA A 92 -10.51 -10.47 -11.13
N LEU A 93 -9.62 -10.57 -10.13
CA LEU A 93 -8.49 -9.66 -9.97
C LEU A 93 -7.54 -9.76 -11.17
N ASN A 94 -7.18 -10.97 -11.59
CA ASN A 94 -6.35 -11.21 -12.77
C ASN A 94 -6.97 -10.63 -14.04
N ASP A 95 -8.28 -10.81 -14.23
CA ASP A 95 -8.98 -10.29 -15.41
C ASP A 95 -9.04 -8.76 -15.39
N TYR A 96 -9.13 -8.14 -14.21
CA TYR A 96 -9.03 -6.69 -14.07
C TYR A 96 -7.61 -6.18 -14.40
N LEU A 97 -6.58 -6.82 -13.88
CA LEU A 97 -5.19 -6.45 -14.14
C LEU A 97 -4.85 -6.60 -15.62
N ALA A 98 -5.33 -7.66 -16.27
CA ALA A 98 -5.17 -7.88 -17.70
C ALA A 98 -6.05 -6.98 -18.60
N GLY A 99 -6.89 -6.12 -18.01
CA GLY A 99 -7.78 -5.23 -18.77
C GLY A 99 -8.98 -5.91 -19.42
N LYS A 100 -9.26 -7.18 -19.11
CA LYS A 100 -10.41 -7.92 -19.65
C LYS A 100 -11.73 -7.43 -19.06
N ILE A 101 -11.72 -6.95 -17.82
CA ILE A 101 -12.86 -6.32 -17.17
C ILE A 101 -12.52 -4.91 -16.69
N THR A 102 -13.53 -4.08 -16.55
CA THR A 102 -13.41 -2.71 -16.03
C THR A 102 -13.40 -2.70 -14.50
N ALA A 103 -13.10 -1.54 -13.89
CA ALA A 103 -13.24 -1.35 -12.44
C ALA A 103 -14.68 -1.65 -11.93
N LYS A 104 -15.69 -1.33 -12.72
CA LYS A 104 -17.08 -1.69 -12.42
C LYS A 104 -17.30 -3.20 -12.51
N GLY A 105 -16.66 -3.86 -13.47
CA GLY A 105 -16.69 -5.31 -13.58
C GLY A 105 -16.05 -6.00 -12.37
N LEU A 106 -14.92 -5.49 -11.89
CA LEU A 106 -14.29 -5.97 -10.67
C LEU A 106 -15.21 -5.79 -9.45
N ASP A 107 -15.79 -4.59 -9.28
CA ASP A 107 -16.71 -4.27 -8.18
C ASP A 107 -17.95 -5.20 -8.16
N SER A 108 -18.40 -5.63 -9.34
CA SER A 108 -19.52 -6.57 -9.47
C SER A 108 -19.14 -8.03 -9.24
N ALA A 109 -17.87 -8.38 -9.49
CA ALA A 109 -17.38 -9.77 -9.40
C ALA A 109 -16.86 -10.16 -8.02
N VAL A 110 -16.41 -9.18 -7.22
CA VAL A 110 -15.79 -9.41 -5.91
C VAL A 110 -16.40 -8.51 -4.84
N ARG A 111 -16.27 -8.93 -3.59
CA ARG A 111 -16.68 -8.09 -2.46
C ARG A 111 -15.54 -7.13 -2.13
N LEU A 112 -15.60 -5.91 -2.66
CA LEU A 112 -14.67 -4.86 -2.30
C LEU A 112 -15.04 -4.23 -0.94
N TRP A 113 -14.03 -3.76 -0.22
CA TRP A 113 -14.22 -3.01 1.01
C TRP A 113 -14.78 -1.62 0.69
N SER A 114 -15.53 -1.03 1.62
CA SER A 114 -16.23 0.24 1.40
C SER A 114 -15.31 1.41 1.01
N ASN A 115 -14.08 1.40 1.51
CA ASN A 115 -13.04 2.38 1.22
C ASN A 115 -12.10 1.96 0.06
N TYR A 116 -12.44 0.90 -0.67
CA TYR A 116 -11.57 0.38 -1.75
C TYR A 116 -11.18 1.46 -2.77
N LYS A 117 -12.13 2.30 -3.19
CA LYS A 117 -11.90 3.28 -4.25
C LYS A 117 -10.85 4.32 -3.89
N THR A 118 -10.80 4.73 -2.63
CA THR A 118 -9.90 5.77 -2.12
C THR A 118 -8.57 5.21 -1.64
N ASP A 119 -8.60 4.07 -0.96
CA ASP A 119 -7.48 3.60 -0.17
C ASP A 119 -6.72 2.46 -0.88
N TYR A 120 -7.42 1.50 -1.49
CA TYR A 120 -6.79 0.30 -2.06
C TYR A 120 -6.68 0.33 -3.60
N ALA A 121 -7.65 0.92 -4.31
CA ALA A 121 -7.61 0.99 -5.77
C ALA A 121 -6.34 1.66 -6.32
N PRO A 122 -5.73 2.68 -5.69
CA PRO A 122 -4.48 3.26 -6.17
C PRO A 122 -3.34 2.26 -6.26
N LEU A 123 -3.20 1.33 -5.30
CA LEU A 123 -2.18 0.29 -5.32
C LEU A 123 -2.46 -0.76 -6.40
N VAL A 124 -3.72 -1.19 -6.52
CA VAL A 124 -4.13 -2.16 -7.56
C VAL A 124 -3.95 -1.59 -8.97
N ASN A 125 -4.31 -0.33 -9.17
CA ASN A 125 -4.12 0.37 -10.44
C ASN A 125 -2.64 0.54 -10.78
N PHE A 126 -1.80 0.80 -9.79
CA PHE A 126 -0.36 0.85 -9.98
C PHE A 126 0.19 -0.52 -10.39
N ALA A 127 -0.24 -1.61 -9.76
CA ALA A 127 0.13 -2.95 -10.18
C ALA A 127 -0.29 -3.24 -11.62
N LYS A 128 -1.51 -2.87 -12.01
CA LYS A 128 -2.02 -2.97 -13.37
C LYS A 128 -1.17 -2.18 -14.36
N GLU A 129 -0.84 -0.93 -14.05
CA GLU A 129 0.02 -0.08 -14.87
C GLU A 129 1.40 -0.69 -15.10
N LYS A 130 1.95 -1.34 -14.08
CA LYS A 130 3.26 -2.00 -14.13
C LYS A 130 3.23 -3.42 -14.68
N ASN A 131 2.06 -3.95 -15.02
CA ASN A 131 1.88 -5.37 -15.35
C ASN A 131 2.46 -6.29 -14.25
N ALA A 132 2.38 -5.85 -13.01
CA ALA A 132 2.90 -6.60 -11.86
C ALA A 132 1.84 -7.59 -11.35
N PRO A 133 2.25 -8.81 -10.95
CA PRO A 133 1.34 -9.76 -10.35
C PRO A 133 0.74 -9.21 -9.05
N PHE A 134 -0.53 -9.53 -8.79
CA PHE A 134 -1.23 -9.16 -7.56
C PHE A 134 -1.98 -10.36 -7.03
N ILE A 135 -1.66 -10.77 -5.82
CA ILE A 135 -2.20 -11.98 -5.20
C ILE A 135 -3.27 -11.62 -4.18
N ALA A 136 -4.41 -12.27 -4.28
CA ALA A 136 -5.46 -12.22 -3.28
C ALA A 136 -5.04 -13.11 -2.08
N THR A 137 -4.76 -12.51 -0.93
CA THR A 137 -4.11 -13.24 0.18
C THR A 137 -5.04 -13.58 1.34
N ASN A 138 -6.31 -13.11 1.30
CA ASN A 138 -7.23 -13.43 2.38
C ASN A 138 -7.93 -14.78 2.16
N ILE A 139 -8.21 -15.45 3.26
CA ILE A 139 -9.05 -16.66 3.22
C ILE A 139 -10.48 -16.30 2.78
N PRO A 140 -11.14 -17.12 1.95
CA PRO A 140 -12.53 -16.90 1.60
C PRO A 140 -13.42 -16.78 2.85
N ARG A 141 -14.21 -15.73 2.90
CA ARG A 141 -15.03 -15.36 4.07
C ARG A 141 -15.91 -16.48 4.60
N ARG A 142 -16.40 -17.38 3.71
CA ARG A 142 -17.19 -18.53 4.11
C ARG A 142 -16.46 -19.44 5.10
N TYR A 143 -15.13 -19.59 4.97
CA TYR A 143 -14.32 -20.40 5.89
C TYR A 143 -14.05 -19.67 7.19
N ALA A 144 -13.73 -18.39 7.13
CA ALA A 144 -13.59 -17.56 8.33
C ALA A 144 -14.90 -17.56 9.15
N ALA A 145 -16.04 -17.41 8.48
CA ALA A 145 -17.35 -17.46 9.13
C ALA A 145 -17.68 -18.86 9.71
N LEU A 146 -17.25 -19.93 9.04
CA LEU A 146 -17.42 -21.29 9.53
C LEU A 146 -16.62 -21.52 10.82
N VAL A 147 -15.35 -21.15 10.83
CA VAL A 147 -14.48 -21.24 12.01
C VAL A 147 -15.01 -20.39 13.16
N SER A 148 -15.42 -19.14 12.87
CA SER A 148 -15.99 -18.26 13.89
C SER A 148 -17.22 -18.84 14.59
N LYS A 149 -18.05 -19.63 13.86
CA LYS A 149 -19.29 -20.21 14.39
C LYS A 149 -19.10 -21.59 15.02
N LYS A 150 -18.17 -22.39 14.53
CA LYS A 150 -18.09 -23.82 14.84
C LYS A 150 -16.70 -24.32 15.28
N GLY A 151 -15.72 -23.41 15.39
CA GLY A 151 -14.34 -23.79 15.70
C GLY A 151 -13.57 -24.32 14.49
N PHE A 152 -12.27 -24.56 14.69
CA PHE A 152 -11.37 -25.03 13.62
C PHE A 152 -11.72 -26.44 13.13
N GLU A 153 -12.28 -27.29 13.97
CA GLU A 153 -12.67 -28.65 13.64
C GLU A 153 -13.70 -28.69 12.50
N ALA A 154 -14.47 -27.63 12.32
CA ALA A 154 -15.41 -27.53 11.21
C ALA A 154 -14.72 -27.51 9.85
N LEU A 155 -13.43 -27.19 9.78
CA LEU A 155 -12.65 -27.23 8.54
C LEU A 155 -12.43 -28.68 8.06
N ASP A 156 -12.52 -29.67 8.94
CA ASP A 156 -12.38 -31.08 8.56
C ASP A 156 -13.51 -31.56 7.66
N THR A 157 -14.67 -30.90 7.74
CA THR A 157 -15.84 -31.21 6.89
C THR A 157 -15.72 -30.59 5.47
N ILE A 158 -14.74 -29.74 5.22
CA ILE A 158 -14.55 -29.08 3.93
C ILE A 158 -13.85 -30.04 2.96
N PRO A 159 -14.33 -30.19 1.71
CA PRO A 159 -13.68 -31.00 0.70
C PRO A 159 -12.21 -30.61 0.50
N ALA A 160 -11.33 -31.58 0.26
CA ALA A 160 -9.87 -31.32 0.12
C ALA A 160 -9.55 -30.27 -0.94
N LEU A 161 -10.25 -30.29 -2.08
CA LEU A 161 -10.06 -29.28 -3.15
C LEU A 161 -10.38 -27.86 -2.66
N ALA A 162 -11.31 -27.69 -1.76
CA ALA A 162 -11.66 -26.39 -1.21
C ALA A 162 -10.68 -25.89 -0.13
N LYS A 163 -9.75 -26.75 0.32
CA LYS A 163 -8.67 -26.39 1.27
C LYS A 163 -7.40 -25.86 0.57
N THR A 164 -7.42 -25.68 -0.73
CA THR A 164 -6.28 -25.17 -1.53
C THR A 164 -6.20 -23.63 -1.59
N TRP A 165 -7.12 -22.96 -0.92
CA TRP A 165 -7.14 -21.48 -0.80
C TRP A 165 -6.22 -20.99 0.28
#